data_925ef223ce34d0e21f664f52d6e58968
#
_entry.id   925ef223ce34d0e21f664f52d6e58968
#
_cell.length_a   1.000
_cell.length_b   1.000
_cell.length_c   1.000
_cell.angle_alpha   90.00
_cell.angle_beta   90.00
_cell.angle_gamma   90.00
#
_symmetry.space_group_name_H-M   'P 1'
#
loop_
_entity.id
_entity.type
_entity.pdbx_description
1 polymer ?
#
loop_
_entity_poly.entity_id
_entity_poly.type
_entity_poly.pdbx_seq_one_letter_code
_entity_poly.pdbx_strand_id
1 'polypeptide(L)'
;MVNHKKIVLVLGNGFDLDLGRKTSYRNFAESTFWPFKGEKNGLGGYLDSHKKKEKWFDLENLLREYASSDKKIVPFVRNIQIDEPAFYRLKNSLMDFIKKEEVIKLNEESIAVYLLKQLCPTFDTASALKVYSFNYTDLNKVFNYLNIREGLRVDCEYIHGTLQNNSIILGIDEKVNCYPKYEIFIKTMQPTYESHPILKDLFFADEIIFFGMSFGDIDYPYFQIFFKDRCDENKYYEEFNRKRIAIFTRDVQSGQNIKLQLMEMNERRLMQMYNFNELKFFYTEDGITDELKDYLNDIWHNDTK
;
A
#
# COMPACT_ATOMS: atom_id res chain seq x y z
N MET A 1 8.00 -17.06 -29.70
CA MET A 1 7.10 -16.40 -28.72
C MET A 1 7.96 -15.35 -28.02
N VAL A 2 7.65 -14.09 -28.18
CA VAL A 2 8.34 -13.02 -27.42
C VAL A 2 7.98 -13.24 -25.97
N ASN A 3 8.96 -13.51 -25.13
CA ASN A 3 8.76 -13.74 -23.70
C ASN A 3 8.62 -12.35 -23.04
N HIS A 4 7.40 -11.84 -22.93
CA HIS A 4 7.18 -10.54 -22.31
C HIS A 4 7.56 -10.59 -20.83
N LYS A 5 8.38 -9.66 -20.39
CA LYS A 5 8.79 -9.48 -19.00
C LYS A 5 7.57 -9.24 -18.12
N LYS A 6 7.45 -9.97 -17.03
CA LYS A 6 6.34 -9.84 -16.07
C LYS A 6 6.67 -8.79 -15.02
N ILE A 7 5.89 -7.72 -14.98
CA ILE A 7 6.06 -6.62 -14.05
C ILE A 7 4.91 -6.64 -13.05
N VAL A 8 5.26 -6.56 -11.76
CA VAL A 8 4.29 -6.34 -10.69
C VAL A 8 4.53 -4.97 -10.08
N LEU A 9 3.51 -4.12 -10.11
CA LEU A 9 3.50 -2.79 -9.49
C LEU A 9 2.58 -2.82 -8.26
N VAL A 10 3.13 -2.52 -7.10
CA VAL A 10 2.41 -2.45 -5.82
C VAL A 10 2.34 -1.01 -5.36
N LEU A 11 1.12 -0.49 -5.18
CA LEU A 11 0.87 0.90 -4.84
C LEU A 11 0.34 1.04 -3.41
N GLY A 12 1.06 1.81 -2.59
CA GLY A 12 0.60 2.25 -1.28
C GLY A 12 0.26 3.74 -1.26
N ASN A 13 -0.11 4.27 -0.10
CA ASN A 13 -0.61 5.65 0.03
C ASN A 13 0.38 6.74 -0.44
N GLY A 14 1.69 6.48 -0.37
CA GLY A 14 2.70 7.40 -0.89
C GLY A 14 2.56 7.68 -2.40
N PHE A 15 1.97 6.76 -3.18
CA PHE A 15 1.65 6.98 -4.58
C PHE A 15 0.59 8.08 -4.74
N ASP A 16 -0.51 8.02 -3.99
CA ASP A 16 -1.54 9.05 -4.02
C ASP A 16 -1.03 10.41 -3.54
N LEU A 17 -0.17 10.41 -2.52
CA LEU A 17 0.45 11.63 -2.01
C LEU A 17 1.37 12.28 -3.06
N ASP A 18 2.13 11.50 -3.81
CA ASP A 18 2.99 11.99 -4.89
C ASP A 18 2.15 12.53 -6.07
N LEU A 19 0.99 11.93 -6.36
CA LEU A 19 -0.01 12.47 -7.29
C LEU A 19 -0.64 13.81 -6.83
N GLY A 20 -0.32 14.29 -5.61
CA GLY A 20 -0.84 15.52 -5.03
C GLY A 20 -2.15 15.36 -4.23
N ARG A 21 -2.66 14.14 -4.08
CA ARG A 21 -3.86 13.84 -3.29
C ARG A 21 -3.52 13.78 -1.79
N LYS A 22 -4.41 14.24 -0.94
CA LYS A 22 -4.23 14.24 0.52
C LYS A 22 -4.95 13.05 1.17
N THR A 23 -4.61 11.83 0.79
CA THR A 23 -5.32 10.61 1.18
C THR A 23 -4.80 9.94 2.45
N SER A 24 -3.84 10.54 3.17
CA SER A 24 -3.35 9.96 4.41
C SER A 24 -4.41 9.97 5.53
N TYR A 25 -4.32 9.01 6.45
CA TYR A 25 -5.17 9.00 7.65
C TYR A 25 -5.01 10.28 8.48
N ARG A 26 -3.84 10.92 8.48
CA ARG A 26 -3.61 12.23 9.09
C ARG A 26 -4.48 13.30 8.42
N ASN A 27 -4.45 13.39 7.10
CA ASN A 27 -5.26 14.36 6.38
C ASN A 27 -6.76 14.15 6.61
N PHE A 28 -7.19 12.87 6.65
CA PHE A 28 -8.57 12.52 7.00
C PHE A 28 -8.93 12.99 8.40
N ALA A 29 -8.11 12.68 9.40
CA ALA A 29 -8.36 13.07 10.79
C ALA A 29 -8.41 14.59 10.99
N GLU A 30 -7.69 15.37 10.20
CA GLU A 30 -7.67 16.83 10.24
C GLU A 30 -8.77 17.48 9.38
N SER A 31 -9.46 16.70 8.55
CA SER A 31 -10.49 17.20 7.64
C SER A 31 -11.83 17.44 8.34
N THR A 32 -12.75 18.08 7.60
CA THR A 32 -14.15 18.23 8.03
C THR A 32 -14.94 16.92 8.01
N PHE A 33 -14.39 15.88 7.39
CA PHE A 33 -14.98 14.54 7.33
C PHE A 33 -14.69 13.71 8.58
N TRP A 34 -13.81 14.17 9.49
CA TRP A 34 -13.54 13.43 10.72
C TRP A 34 -14.81 13.31 11.59
N PRO A 35 -15.34 12.09 11.82
CA PRO A 35 -16.68 11.92 12.38
C PRO A 35 -16.73 12.01 13.91
N PHE A 36 -15.59 12.09 14.62
CA PHE A 36 -15.51 11.95 16.09
C PHE A 36 -15.11 13.20 16.83
N LYS A 37 -15.18 14.36 16.18
CA LYS A 37 -14.75 15.63 16.79
C LYS A 37 -15.46 15.90 18.11
N GLY A 38 -14.69 15.87 19.21
CA GLY A 38 -15.20 16.16 20.56
C GLY A 38 -15.89 14.97 21.24
N GLU A 39 -15.92 13.79 20.65
CA GLU A 39 -16.39 12.57 21.32
C GLU A 39 -15.46 12.21 22.49
N LYS A 40 -16.04 11.68 23.58
CA LYS A 40 -15.28 11.36 24.80
C LYS A 40 -15.34 9.89 25.18
N ASN A 41 -16.24 9.11 24.59
CA ASN A 41 -16.51 7.72 24.97
C ASN A 41 -16.34 6.76 23.79
N GLY A 42 -16.16 5.48 24.11
CA GLY A 42 -16.08 4.41 23.14
C GLY A 42 -14.97 4.58 22.10
N LEU A 43 -15.11 3.91 20.95
CA LEU A 43 -14.16 3.95 19.85
C LEU A 43 -13.92 5.39 19.35
N GLY A 44 -14.99 6.17 19.16
CA GLY A 44 -14.89 7.53 18.64
C GLY A 44 -14.06 8.44 19.54
N GLY A 45 -14.33 8.40 20.86
CA GLY A 45 -13.57 9.16 21.85
C GLY A 45 -12.10 8.72 21.93
N TYR A 46 -11.85 7.41 21.85
CA TYR A 46 -10.49 6.88 21.80
C TYR A 46 -9.71 7.43 20.60
N LEU A 47 -10.25 7.30 19.40
CA LEU A 47 -9.61 7.76 18.17
C LEU A 47 -9.41 9.29 18.15
N ASP A 48 -10.41 10.08 18.60
CA ASP A 48 -10.29 11.56 18.63
C ASP A 48 -9.23 12.03 19.63
N SER A 49 -9.06 11.30 20.74
CA SER A 49 -8.05 11.64 21.77
C SER A 49 -6.60 11.42 21.29
N HIS A 50 -6.37 10.44 20.37
CA HIS A 50 -5.05 10.09 19.85
C HIS A 50 -4.64 10.93 18.64
N LYS A 51 -5.58 11.49 17.92
CA LYS A 51 -5.34 12.31 16.72
C LYS A 51 -4.39 13.50 16.98
N LYS A 52 -4.35 14.06 18.20
CA LYS A 52 -3.50 15.21 18.57
C LYS A 52 -2.14 14.82 19.12
N LYS A 53 -1.93 13.57 19.53
CA LYS A 53 -0.76 13.14 20.29
C LYS A 53 0.38 12.60 19.43
N GLU A 54 0.09 12.08 18.25
CA GLU A 54 1.05 11.35 17.45
C GLU A 54 1.52 12.16 16.24
N LYS A 55 2.84 12.17 15.98
CA LYS A 55 3.40 12.73 14.73
C LYS A 55 2.90 11.97 13.51
N TRP A 56 2.73 10.65 13.63
CA TRP A 56 2.19 9.77 12.62
C TRP A 56 0.87 9.20 13.11
N PHE A 57 -0.24 9.54 12.45
CA PHE A 57 -1.56 9.04 12.80
C PHE A 57 -1.85 7.78 11.99
N ASP A 58 -1.72 6.62 12.63
CA ASP A 58 -2.02 5.31 12.06
C ASP A 58 -3.36 4.81 12.60
N LEU A 59 -4.39 4.96 11.77
CA LEU A 59 -5.76 4.61 12.12
C LEU A 59 -5.94 3.10 12.36
N GLU A 60 -5.31 2.27 11.55
CA GLU A 60 -5.43 0.82 11.68
C GLU A 60 -4.72 0.30 12.93
N ASN A 61 -3.56 0.87 13.26
CA ASN A 61 -2.89 0.54 14.52
C ASN A 61 -3.73 0.95 15.74
N LEU A 62 -4.38 2.10 15.71
CA LEU A 62 -5.29 2.54 16.78
C LEU A 62 -6.52 1.62 16.89
N LEU A 63 -7.07 1.16 15.78
CA LEU A 63 -8.14 0.16 15.79
C LEU A 63 -7.66 -1.16 16.40
N ARG A 64 -6.44 -1.60 16.06
CA ARG A 64 -5.79 -2.78 16.63
C ARG A 64 -5.65 -2.66 18.15
N GLU A 65 -5.13 -1.55 18.61
CA GLU A 65 -4.98 -1.31 20.06
C GLU A 65 -6.31 -1.27 20.77
N TYR A 66 -7.32 -0.65 20.16
CA TYR A 66 -8.66 -0.58 20.75
C TYR A 66 -9.31 -1.96 20.83
N ALA A 67 -9.21 -2.78 19.81
CA ALA A 67 -9.84 -4.11 19.76
C ALA A 67 -9.09 -5.18 20.56
N SER A 68 -7.79 -5.01 20.82
CA SER A 68 -6.95 -6.02 21.47
C SER A 68 -7.41 -6.34 22.89
N SER A 69 -7.53 -7.64 23.19
CA SER A 69 -7.79 -8.16 24.54
C SER A 69 -6.58 -8.01 25.48
N ASP A 70 -5.37 -7.89 24.90
CA ASP A 70 -4.11 -7.85 25.62
C ASP A 70 -3.80 -6.45 26.19
N LYS A 71 -4.53 -5.42 25.71
CA LYS A 71 -4.34 -4.04 26.14
C LYS A 71 -5.52 -3.52 26.98
N LYS A 72 -5.22 -2.94 28.14
CA LYS A 72 -6.18 -2.13 28.90
C LYS A 72 -6.17 -0.71 28.36
N ILE A 73 -7.32 -0.24 27.89
CA ILE A 73 -7.50 1.13 27.41
C ILE A 73 -8.21 1.93 28.52
N VAL A 74 -7.48 2.82 29.17
CA VAL A 74 -8.01 3.69 30.22
C VAL A 74 -7.92 5.13 29.71
N PRO A 75 -8.97 5.94 29.80
CA PRO A 75 -10.24 5.76 30.51
C PRO A 75 -11.39 5.16 29.66
N PHE A 76 -11.14 4.69 28.46
CA PHE A 76 -12.20 4.28 27.53
C PHE A 76 -12.80 2.92 27.90
N VAL A 77 -14.13 2.85 27.96
CA VAL A 77 -14.88 1.61 28.17
C VAL A 77 -15.34 1.09 26.81
N ARG A 78 -14.91 -0.12 26.48
CA ARG A 78 -15.35 -0.82 25.27
C ARG A 78 -16.81 -1.21 25.37
N ASN A 79 -17.62 -0.78 24.40
CA ASN A 79 -19.03 -1.16 24.29
C ASN A 79 -19.40 -1.36 22.83
N ILE A 80 -19.58 -2.62 22.41
CA ILE A 80 -19.86 -2.96 21.01
C ILE A 80 -21.12 -2.30 20.46
N GLN A 81 -22.14 -2.07 21.28
CA GLN A 81 -23.37 -1.40 20.83
C GLN A 81 -23.14 0.05 20.40
N ILE A 82 -22.09 0.68 20.91
CA ILE A 82 -21.67 2.04 20.53
C ILE A 82 -20.55 1.98 19.49
N ASP A 83 -19.63 1.04 19.63
CA ASP A 83 -18.39 0.98 18.86
C ASP A 83 -18.62 0.46 17.44
N GLU A 84 -19.54 -0.50 17.25
CA GLU A 84 -19.88 -0.99 15.91
C GLU A 84 -20.51 0.09 15.03
N PRO A 85 -21.54 0.83 15.44
CA PRO A 85 -22.03 1.98 14.66
C PRO A 85 -20.97 3.05 14.43
N ALA A 86 -20.06 3.29 15.40
CA ALA A 86 -18.96 4.23 15.25
C ALA A 86 -17.97 3.76 14.18
N PHE A 87 -17.67 2.46 14.13
CA PHE A 87 -16.80 1.90 13.09
C PHE A 87 -17.38 2.05 11.68
N TYR A 88 -18.66 1.77 11.48
CA TYR A 88 -19.32 1.99 10.19
C TYR A 88 -19.37 3.48 9.82
N ARG A 89 -19.61 4.37 10.78
CA ARG A 89 -19.54 5.82 10.54
C ARG A 89 -18.13 6.26 10.13
N LEU A 90 -17.10 5.69 10.74
CA LEU A 90 -15.70 5.92 10.37
C LEU A 90 -15.45 5.52 8.91
N LYS A 91 -15.86 4.32 8.52
CA LYS A 91 -15.70 3.81 7.14
C LYS A 91 -16.41 4.71 6.12
N ASN A 92 -17.67 5.08 6.39
CA ASN A 92 -18.45 5.93 5.49
C ASN A 92 -17.81 7.31 5.35
N SER A 93 -17.38 7.92 6.45
CA SER A 93 -16.71 9.22 6.43
C SER A 93 -15.37 9.18 5.71
N LEU A 94 -14.62 8.09 5.85
CA LEU A 94 -13.38 7.89 5.10
C LEU A 94 -13.66 7.77 3.59
N MET A 95 -14.68 7.02 3.19
CA MET A 95 -15.08 6.92 1.78
C MET A 95 -15.43 8.30 1.20
N ASP A 96 -16.20 9.11 1.92
CA ASP A 96 -16.59 10.44 1.45
C ASP A 96 -15.39 11.39 1.35
N PHE A 97 -14.46 11.28 2.28
CA PHE A 97 -13.19 12.01 2.22
C PHE A 97 -12.37 11.62 0.98
N ILE A 98 -12.15 10.33 0.74
CA ILE A 98 -11.38 9.85 -0.42
C ILE A 98 -12.08 10.23 -1.74
N LYS A 99 -13.43 10.12 -1.84
CA LYS A 99 -14.18 10.58 -3.01
C LYS A 99 -13.89 12.05 -3.36
N LYS A 100 -13.75 12.91 -2.34
CA LYS A 100 -13.39 14.32 -2.55
C LYS A 100 -11.96 14.45 -3.08
N GLU A 101 -11.03 13.69 -2.55
CA GLU A 101 -9.62 13.76 -2.98
C GLU A 101 -9.42 13.22 -4.41
N GLU A 102 -10.25 12.29 -4.88
CA GLU A 102 -10.17 11.75 -6.24
C GLU A 102 -10.46 12.77 -7.35
N VAL A 103 -11.18 13.85 -7.06
CA VAL A 103 -11.51 14.89 -8.06
C VAL A 103 -10.45 16.00 -8.13
N ILE A 104 -9.41 15.94 -7.31
CA ILE A 104 -8.34 16.92 -7.31
C ILE A 104 -7.45 16.73 -8.55
N LYS A 105 -7.04 17.83 -9.17
CA LYS A 105 -6.11 17.83 -10.28
C LYS A 105 -4.79 17.16 -9.87
N LEU A 106 -4.34 16.21 -10.70
CA LEU A 106 -3.10 15.49 -10.42
C LEU A 106 -1.86 16.38 -10.64
N ASN A 107 -0.82 16.11 -9.86
CA ASN A 107 0.51 16.66 -10.10
C ASN A 107 1.17 15.93 -11.28
N GLU A 108 1.11 16.52 -12.47
CA GLU A 108 1.62 15.91 -13.71
C GLU A 108 3.16 15.80 -13.76
N GLU A 109 3.87 16.51 -12.89
CA GLU A 109 5.33 16.48 -12.76
C GLU A 109 5.81 15.44 -11.73
N SER A 110 4.87 14.72 -11.09
CA SER A 110 5.20 13.73 -10.08
C SER A 110 5.92 12.50 -10.66
N ILE A 111 6.70 11.83 -9.82
CA ILE A 111 7.35 10.57 -10.16
C ILE A 111 6.32 9.46 -10.43
N ALA A 112 5.18 9.49 -9.74
CA ALA A 112 4.07 8.56 -9.97
C ALA A 112 3.54 8.67 -11.41
N VAL A 113 3.30 9.89 -11.89
CA VAL A 113 2.87 10.13 -13.28
C VAL A 113 3.95 9.72 -14.27
N TYR A 114 5.21 10.08 -14.01
CA TYR A 114 6.32 9.71 -14.87
C TYR A 114 6.45 8.19 -14.97
N LEU A 115 6.43 7.46 -13.85
CA LEU A 115 6.47 6.01 -13.78
C LEU A 115 5.34 5.37 -14.60
N LEU A 116 4.09 5.79 -14.39
CA LEU A 116 2.95 5.23 -15.13
C LEU A 116 3.08 5.43 -16.63
N LYS A 117 3.52 6.62 -17.07
CA LYS A 117 3.75 6.90 -18.51
C LYS A 117 4.85 6.02 -19.10
N GLN A 118 5.88 5.66 -18.31
CA GLN A 118 6.95 4.78 -18.76
C GLN A 118 6.56 3.29 -18.75
N LEU A 119 5.77 2.87 -17.77
CA LEU A 119 5.29 1.48 -17.66
C LEU A 119 4.17 1.14 -18.66
N CYS A 120 3.45 2.15 -19.15
CA CYS A 120 2.31 1.97 -20.05
C CYS A 120 2.53 2.61 -21.44
N PRO A 121 3.69 2.42 -22.12
CA PRO A 121 3.99 3.17 -23.35
C PRO A 121 3.31 2.63 -24.61
N THR A 122 2.97 1.32 -24.69
CA THR A 122 2.43 0.69 -25.91
C THR A 122 1.47 -0.47 -25.63
N PHE A 123 0.67 -0.85 -26.66
CA PHE A 123 -0.35 -1.90 -26.59
C PHE A 123 0.16 -3.30 -26.23
N ASP A 124 1.39 -3.65 -26.62
CA ASP A 124 1.94 -5.00 -26.43
C ASP A 124 2.46 -5.25 -25.02
N THR A 125 2.76 -4.19 -24.27
CA THR A 125 3.32 -4.29 -22.92
C THR A 125 2.26 -4.41 -21.83
N ALA A 126 1.00 -4.08 -22.12
CA ALA A 126 -0.10 -4.08 -21.14
C ALA A 126 -0.39 -5.47 -20.54
N SER A 127 -0.19 -6.53 -21.31
CA SER A 127 -0.40 -7.90 -20.82
C SER A 127 0.66 -8.36 -19.81
N ALA A 128 1.76 -7.62 -19.67
CA ALA A 128 2.86 -7.93 -18.78
C ALA A 128 2.82 -7.17 -17.44
N LEU A 129 1.92 -6.19 -17.30
CA LEU A 129 1.81 -5.36 -16.10
C LEU A 129 0.60 -5.77 -15.23
N LYS A 130 0.89 -6.24 -14.03
CA LYS A 130 -0.10 -6.48 -12.97
C LYS A 130 0.05 -5.42 -11.90
N VAL A 131 -1.06 -4.78 -11.50
CA VAL A 131 -1.06 -3.74 -10.47
C VAL A 131 -1.84 -4.21 -9.25
N TYR A 132 -1.25 -4.07 -8.08
CA TYR A 132 -1.87 -4.26 -6.78
C TYR A 132 -1.97 -2.92 -6.05
N SER A 133 -3.17 -2.44 -5.78
CA SER A 133 -3.39 -1.20 -5.05
C SER A 133 -3.83 -1.47 -3.62
N PHE A 134 -3.09 -0.93 -2.67
CA PHE A 134 -3.47 -0.85 -1.25
C PHE A 134 -4.26 0.44 -0.96
N ASN A 135 -4.43 1.30 -1.99
CA ASN A 135 -5.19 2.53 -1.91
C ASN A 135 -6.65 2.28 -2.28
N TYR A 136 -7.54 3.10 -1.74
CA TYR A 136 -8.97 3.07 -2.08
C TYR A 136 -9.31 3.84 -3.36
N THR A 137 -8.37 4.64 -3.87
CA THR A 137 -8.55 5.51 -5.05
C THR A 137 -8.62 4.70 -6.33
N ASP A 138 -9.47 5.15 -7.26
CA ASP A 138 -9.65 4.48 -8.55
C ASP A 138 -8.52 4.84 -9.53
N LEU A 139 -7.70 3.87 -9.86
CA LEU A 139 -6.61 4.03 -10.83
C LEU A 139 -7.11 4.28 -12.25
N ASN A 140 -8.31 3.80 -12.61
CA ASN A 140 -8.88 4.09 -13.93
C ASN A 140 -9.10 5.59 -14.14
N LYS A 141 -9.46 6.33 -13.08
CA LYS A 141 -9.54 7.79 -13.15
C LYS A 141 -8.18 8.44 -13.40
N VAL A 142 -7.10 7.88 -12.82
CA VAL A 142 -5.74 8.35 -13.08
C VAL A 142 -5.34 8.07 -14.53
N PHE A 143 -5.56 6.85 -15.02
CA PHE A 143 -5.26 6.48 -16.40
C PHE A 143 -6.03 7.33 -17.41
N ASN A 144 -7.33 7.56 -17.18
CA ASN A 144 -8.16 8.43 -18.03
C ASN A 144 -7.66 9.87 -18.04
N TYR A 145 -7.32 10.41 -16.86
CA TYR A 145 -6.76 11.76 -16.72
C TYR A 145 -5.45 11.93 -17.51
N LEU A 146 -4.58 10.91 -17.46
CA LEU A 146 -3.29 10.93 -18.14
C LEU A 146 -3.37 10.58 -19.63
N ASN A 147 -4.59 10.34 -20.17
CA ASN A 147 -4.81 9.87 -21.54
C ASN A 147 -3.99 8.58 -21.86
N ILE A 148 -3.76 7.76 -20.87
CA ILE A 148 -3.22 6.41 -21.05
C ILE A 148 -4.33 5.61 -21.72
N ARG A 149 -4.15 5.28 -23.00
CA ARG A 149 -5.22 4.89 -23.95
C ARG A 149 -6.11 3.74 -23.46
N GLU A 150 -7.41 3.80 -23.83
CA GLU A 150 -8.49 2.85 -23.52
C GLU A 150 -8.23 1.39 -23.91
N GLY A 151 -7.17 1.04 -24.61
CA GLY A 151 -6.80 -0.34 -24.98
C GLY A 151 -5.93 -1.06 -23.96
N LEU A 152 -5.39 -0.34 -22.97
CA LEU A 152 -4.54 -0.91 -21.95
C LEU A 152 -5.41 -1.51 -20.84
N ARG A 153 -5.72 -2.79 -20.90
CA ARG A 153 -6.23 -3.51 -19.74
C ARG A 153 -5.07 -3.78 -18.78
N VAL A 154 -4.71 -2.76 -18.01
CA VAL A 154 -3.88 -2.99 -16.83
C VAL A 154 -4.73 -3.80 -15.87
N ASP A 155 -4.27 -4.97 -15.51
CA ASP A 155 -4.97 -5.81 -14.54
C ASP A 155 -4.70 -5.24 -13.14
N CYS A 156 -5.70 -4.50 -12.61
CA CYS A 156 -5.64 -3.84 -11.31
C CYS A 156 -6.45 -4.60 -10.27
N GLU A 157 -5.79 -5.04 -9.21
CA GLU A 157 -6.45 -5.58 -8.03
C GLU A 157 -6.33 -4.62 -6.84
N TYR A 158 -7.44 -4.43 -6.14
CA TYR A 158 -7.54 -3.52 -5.00
C TYR A 158 -7.62 -4.33 -3.70
N ILE A 159 -6.50 -4.40 -2.97
CA ILE A 159 -6.35 -5.23 -1.76
C ILE A 159 -7.33 -4.83 -0.66
N HIS A 160 -7.62 -3.54 -0.56
CA HIS A 160 -8.52 -2.99 0.46
C HIS A 160 -9.88 -2.56 -0.13
N GLY A 161 -10.26 -3.13 -1.28
CA GLY A 161 -11.50 -2.79 -1.96
C GLY A 161 -11.48 -1.42 -2.64
N THR A 162 -12.62 -0.99 -3.16
CA THR A 162 -12.74 0.25 -3.95
C THR A 162 -13.91 1.12 -3.52
N LEU A 163 -13.82 2.40 -3.83
CA LEU A 163 -14.93 3.35 -3.68
C LEU A 163 -16.12 3.05 -4.63
N GLN A 164 -15.86 2.47 -5.81
CA GLN A 164 -16.89 2.22 -6.82
C GLN A 164 -17.97 1.28 -6.29
N ASN A 165 -17.59 0.25 -5.55
CA ASN A 165 -18.50 -0.75 -5.03
C ASN A 165 -18.91 -0.49 -3.57
N ASN A 166 -18.53 0.66 -3.00
CA ASN A 166 -18.64 0.95 -1.56
C ASN A 166 -18.06 -0.19 -0.69
N SER A 167 -16.99 -0.84 -1.16
CA SER A 167 -16.44 -2.07 -0.60
C SER A 167 -15.10 -1.87 0.11
N ILE A 168 -14.81 -0.66 0.62
CA ILE A 168 -13.54 -0.45 1.30
C ILE A 168 -13.41 -1.39 2.51
N ILE A 169 -12.20 -1.91 2.68
CA ILE A 169 -11.83 -2.80 3.78
C ILE A 169 -10.87 -2.02 4.68
N LEU A 170 -11.40 -1.51 5.77
CA LEU A 170 -10.65 -0.85 6.84
C LEU A 170 -10.63 -1.77 8.05
N GLY A 171 -9.50 -1.95 8.69
CA GLY A 171 -9.49 -2.78 9.89
C GLY A 171 -8.12 -3.30 10.29
N ILE A 172 -8.15 -4.44 10.99
CA ILE A 172 -6.99 -5.04 11.64
C ILE A 172 -6.68 -6.42 11.04
N ASP A 173 -5.45 -6.88 11.27
CA ASP A 173 -4.97 -8.20 10.91
C ASP A 173 -5.65 -9.29 11.78
N GLU A 174 -5.88 -10.46 11.22
CA GLU A 174 -6.48 -11.63 11.90
C GLU A 174 -5.62 -12.23 13.03
N LYS A 175 -4.31 -11.92 13.06
CA LYS A 175 -3.40 -12.35 14.12
C LYS A 175 -3.58 -11.59 15.43
N VAL A 176 -4.36 -10.52 15.42
CA VAL A 176 -4.64 -9.74 16.61
C VAL A 176 -5.57 -10.54 17.53
N ASN A 177 -5.11 -10.79 18.76
CA ASN A 177 -5.97 -11.35 19.80
C ASN A 177 -6.98 -10.29 20.26
N CYS A 178 -8.14 -10.23 19.61
CA CYS A 178 -9.19 -9.27 19.90
C CYS A 178 -10.32 -9.86 20.74
N TYR A 179 -11.09 -9.00 21.38
CA TYR A 179 -12.32 -9.43 22.03
C TYR A 179 -13.31 -9.94 20.99
N PRO A 180 -14.03 -11.08 21.20
CA PRO A 180 -14.88 -11.72 20.20
C PRO A 180 -15.88 -10.79 19.50
N LYS A 181 -16.40 -9.78 20.21
CA LYS A 181 -17.36 -8.82 19.66
C LYS A 181 -16.71 -7.80 18.70
N TYR A 182 -15.36 -7.72 18.63
CA TYR A 182 -14.59 -6.82 17.75
C TYR A 182 -14.04 -7.52 16.52
N GLU A 183 -14.41 -8.78 16.28
CA GLU A 183 -14.07 -9.50 15.03
C GLU A 183 -14.52 -8.76 13.77
N ILE A 184 -15.55 -7.90 13.88
CA ILE A 184 -15.99 -7.01 12.78
C ILE A 184 -14.87 -6.06 12.29
N PHE A 185 -13.85 -5.81 13.12
CA PHE A 185 -12.70 -4.98 12.73
C PHE A 185 -11.65 -5.78 11.96
N ILE A 186 -11.70 -7.12 12.00
CA ILE A 186 -10.78 -7.98 11.27
C ILE A 186 -11.09 -7.90 9.77
N LYS A 187 -10.08 -7.55 8.96
CA LYS A 187 -10.24 -7.36 7.51
C LYS A 187 -10.81 -8.60 6.82
N THR A 188 -10.28 -9.79 7.16
CA THR A 188 -10.71 -11.07 6.56
C THR A 188 -12.11 -11.51 6.96
N MET A 189 -12.67 -10.95 8.04
CA MET A 189 -14.05 -11.21 8.48
C MET A 189 -15.08 -10.29 7.83
N GLN A 190 -14.66 -9.27 7.09
CA GLN A 190 -15.59 -8.35 6.44
C GLN A 190 -16.22 -9.00 5.20
N PRO A 191 -17.54 -8.82 4.96
CA PRO A 191 -18.26 -9.51 3.86
C PRO A 191 -17.72 -9.18 2.46
N THR A 192 -17.05 -8.06 2.31
CA THR A 192 -16.46 -7.59 1.04
C THR A 192 -15.00 -8.01 0.86
N TYR A 193 -14.45 -8.79 1.80
CA TYR A 193 -13.06 -9.25 1.67
C TYR A 193 -12.94 -10.31 0.58
N GLU A 194 -11.95 -10.10 -0.29
CA GLU A 194 -11.57 -11.03 -1.34
C GLU A 194 -10.08 -11.38 -1.19
N SER A 195 -9.72 -12.61 -1.53
CA SER A 195 -8.33 -13.05 -1.54
C SER A 195 -7.67 -12.66 -2.86
N HIS A 196 -6.41 -12.20 -2.80
CA HIS A 196 -5.64 -11.77 -3.95
C HIS A 196 -4.38 -12.61 -4.15
N PRO A 197 -4.01 -12.97 -5.38
CA PRO A 197 -2.84 -13.81 -5.66
C PRO A 197 -1.50 -13.05 -5.60
N ILE A 198 -1.42 -11.92 -4.89
CA ILE A 198 -0.26 -11.03 -4.85
C ILE A 198 1.06 -11.77 -4.58
N LEU A 199 1.06 -12.69 -3.59
CA LEU A 199 2.25 -13.45 -3.24
C LEU A 199 2.73 -14.31 -4.41
N LYS A 200 1.81 -14.98 -5.10
CA LYS A 200 2.11 -15.78 -6.30
C LYS A 200 2.72 -14.91 -7.39
N ASP A 201 2.12 -13.76 -7.67
CA ASP A 201 2.58 -12.89 -8.75
C ASP A 201 3.93 -12.26 -8.45
N LEU A 202 4.22 -11.92 -7.18
CA LEU A 202 5.56 -11.48 -6.76
C LEU A 202 6.63 -12.56 -7.01
N PHE A 203 6.32 -13.83 -6.76
CA PHE A 203 7.25 -14.93 -7.04
C PHE A 203 7.51 -15.13 -8.54
N PHE A 204 6.51 -14.89 -9.39
CA PHE A 204 6.62 -15.08 -10.83
C PHE A 204 7.02 -13.80 -11.60
N ALA A 205 7.10 -12.65 -10.94
CA ALA A 205 7.52 -11.40 -11.57
C ALA A 205 9.02 -11.41 -11.90
N ASP A 206 9.39 -10.80 -13.00
CA ASP A 206 10.78 -10.48 -13.36
C ASP A 206 11.20 -9.14 -12.75
N GLU A 207 10.27 -8.21 -12.72
CA GLU A 207 10.43 -6.87 -12.15
C GLU A 207 9.34 -6.60 -11.12
N ILE A 208 9.71 -6.10 -9.94
CA ILE A 208 8.79 -5.77 -8.86
C ILE A 208 9.02 -4.32 -8.45
N ILE A 209 7.97 -3.52 -8.53
CA ILE A 209 8.01 -2.11 -8.20
C ILE A 209 7.05 -1.85 -7.04
N PHE A 210 7.57 -1.36 -5.93
CA PHE A 210 6.77 -0.87 -4.82
C PHE A 210 6.78 0.66 -4.84
N PHE A 211 5.63 1.29 -4.88
CA PHE A 211 5.55 2.75 -4.83
C PHE A 211 4.72 3.21 -3.63
N GLY A 212 5.35 3.95 -2.73
CA GLY A 212 4.68 4.57 -1.59
C GLY A 212 4.17 3.60 -0.53
N MET A 213 4.73 2.38 -0.49
CA MET A 213 4.48 1.40 0.57
C MET A 213 5.32 1.72 1.80
N SER A 214 4.72 1.66 2.98
CA SER A 214 5.42 1.79 4.27
C SER A 214 5.95 0.47 4.81
N PHE A 215 5.36 -0.64 4.36
CA PHE A 215 5.60 -1.99 4.87
C PHE A 215 5.42 -2.12 6.38
N GLY A 216 4.43 -1.40 6.94
CA GLY A 216 4.07 -1.53 8.35
C GLY A 216 3.56 -2.94 8.70
N ASP A 217 3.46 -3.24 9.99
CA ASP A 217 3.07 -4.57 10.51
C ASP A 217 1.79 -5.12 9.88
N ILE A 218 0.86 -4.24 9.52
CA ILE A 218 -0.44 -4.60 8.93
C ILE A 218 -0.28 -5.14 7.50
N ASP A 219 0.80 -4.74 6.81
CA ASP A 219 1.12 -5.19 5.45
C ASP A 219 1.95 -6.49 5.43
N TYR A 220 2.50 -6.92 6.59
CA TYR A 220 3.35 -8.11 6.68
C TYR A 220 2.73 -9.38 6.10
N PRO A 221 1.45 -9.69 6.32
CA PRO A 221 0.84 -10.91 5.78
C PRO A 221 0.98 -11.04 4.26
N TYR A 222 1.01 -9.92 3.54
CA TYR A 222 1.12 -9.90 2.08
C TYR A 222 2.54 -10.12 1.57
N PHE A 223 3.58 -9.76 2.35
CA PHE A 223 4.95 -9.65 1.84
C PHE A 223 5.98 -10.49 2.59
N GLN A 224 5.73 -10.85 3.85
CA GLN A 224 6.73 -11.50 4.71
C GLN A 224 7.29 -12.79 4.11
N ILE A 225 6.44 -13.63 3.54
CA ILE A 225 6.87 -14.91 2.94
C ILE A 225 7.78 -14.64 1.74
N PHE A 226 7.43 -13.66 0.90
CA PHE A 226 8.24 -13.27 -0.24
C PHE A 226 9.61 -12.76 0.20
N PHE A 227 9.68 -11.78 1.10
CA PHE A 227 10.96 -11.21 1.54
C PHE A 227 11.84 -12.18 2.32
N LYS A 228 11.26 -13.10 3.09
CA LYS A 228 12.01 -14.21 3.70
C LYS A 228 12.63 -15.13 2.65
N ASP A 229 11.84 -15.51 1.65
CA ASP A 229 12.28 -16.39 0.57
C ASP A 229 13.44 -15.76 -0.22
N ARG A 230 13.37 -14.44 -0.50
CA ARG A 230 14.40 -13.70 -1.25
C ARG A 230 15.74 -13.60 -0.50
N CYS A 231 15.81 -14.01 0.75
CA CYS A 231 17.02 -14.03 1.58
C CYS A 231 17.50 -15.46 1.92
N ASP A 232 16.90 -16.50 1.32
CA ASP A 232 17.24 -17.90 1.61
C ASP A 232 18.44 -18.36 0.77
N GLU A 233 19.57 -18.53 1.44
CA GLU A 233 20.85 -18.94 0.83
C GLU A 233 20.76 -20.27 0.09
N ASN A 234 19.90 -21.19 0.53
CA ASN A 234 19.77 -22.50 -0.10
C ASN A 234 19.09 -22.47 -1.47
N LYS A 235 18.44 -21.36 -1.81
CA LYS A 235 17.64 -21.21 -3.05
C LYS A 235 18.36 -20.40 -4.13
N TYR A 236 19.39 -19.61 -3.79
CA TYR A 236 19.90 -18.53 -4.66
C TYR A 236 21.37 -18.67 -5.05
N TYR A 237 21.90 -19.89 -5.11
CA TYR A 237 23.23 -20.16 -5.68
C TYR A 237 23.28 -19.97 -7.21
N GLU A 238 22.13 -19.82 -7.89
CA GLU A 238 22.07 -19.65 -9.34
C GLU A 238 21.62 -18.22 -9.70
N GLU A 239 22.35 -17.60 -10.62
CA GLU A 239 22.09 -16.25 -11.17
C GLU A 239 20.66 -16.06 -11.69
N PHE A 240 20.02 -17.14 -12.14
CA PHE A 240 18.69 -17.16 -12.74
C PHE A 240 17.53 -16.83 -11.78
N ASN A 241 17.75 -16.83 -10.48
CA ASN A 241 16.70 -16.56 -9.49
C ASN A 241 16.73 -15.12 -8.93
N ARG A 242 17.65 -14.29 -9.45
CA ARG A 242 17.79 -12.91 -9.00
C ARG A 242 16.56 -12.08 -9.41
N LYS A 243 15.91 -11.41 -8.43
CA LYS A 243 14.79 -10.51 -8.69
C LYS A 243 15.27 -9.07 -8.75
N ARG A 244 14.64 -8.30 -9.64
CA ARG A 244 14.78 -6.84 -9.67
C ARG A 244 13.65 -6.23 -8.84
N ILE A 245 14.01 -5.49 -7.81
CA ILE A 245 13.06 -4.90 -6.86
C ILE A 245 13.38 -3.42 -6.74
N ALA A 246 12.44 -2.57 -7.15
CA ALA A 246 12.54 -1.13 -7.00
C ALA A 246 11.54 -0.62 -5.96
N ILE A 247 12.00 0.23 -5.06
CA ILE A 247 11.19 0.83 -4.00
C ILE A 247 11.21 2.35 -4.17
N PHE A 248 10.05 2.90 -4.52
CA PHE A 248 9.82 4.34 -4.63
C PHE A 248 9.24 4.85 -3.32
N THR A 249 9.91 5.82 -2.71
CA THR A 249 9.49 6.43 -1.45
C THR A 249 9.82 7.92 -1.46
N ARG A 250 9.32 8.68 -0.47
CA ARG A 250 9.44 10.14 -0.49
C ARG A 250 10.89 10.62 -0.42
N ASP A 251 11.62 10.18 0.60
CA ASP A 251 12.94 10.68 0.97
C ASP A 251 13.84 9.59 1.58
N VAL A 252 15.10 9.93 1.83
CA VAL A 252 16.09 9.03 2.43
C VAL A 252 15.63 8.50 3.80
N GLN A 253 14.99 9.34 4.64
CA GLN A 253 14.51 8.92 5.95
C GLN A 253 13.40 7.88 5.83
N SER A 254 12.47 8.06 4.91
CA SER A 254 11.42 7.08 4.58
C SER A 254 12.05 5.77 4.09
N GLY A 255 13.08 5.86 3.24
CA GLY A 255 13.85 4.70 2.78
C GLY A 255 14.53 3.93 3.92
N GLN A 256 15.10 4.64 4.91
CA GLN A 256 15.68 4.01 6.10
C GLN A 256 14.62 3.29 6.93
N ASN A 257 13.44 3.89 7.12
CA ASN A 257 12.32 3.25 7.81
C ASN A 257 11.86 1.98 7.08
N ILE A 258 11.75 2.02 5.75
CA ILE A 258 11.42 0.83 4.94
C ILE A 258 12.49 -0.27 5.12
N LYS A 259 13.77 0.07 5.13
CA LYS A 259 14.84 -0.92 5.38
C LYS A 259 14.70 -1.59 6.75
N LEU A 260 14.29 -0.86 7.79
CA LEU A 260 13.99 -1.44 9.09
C LEU A 260 12.80 -2.40 9.02
N GLN A 261 11.72 -2.05 8.33
CA GLN A 261 10.58 -2.96 8.13
C GLN A 261 10.96 -4.22 7.34
N LEU A 262 11.79 -4.08 6.30
CA LEU A 262 12.33 -5.24 5.57
C LEU A 262 13.18 -6.14 6.46
N MET A 263 13.99 -5.56 7.36
CA MET A 263 14.76 -6.33 8.35
C MET A 263 13.87 -7.12 9.31
N GLU A 264 12.76 -6.55 9.75
CA GLU A 264 11.77 -7.26 10.59
C GLU A 264 11.13 -8.43 9.80
N MET A 265 10.72 -8.19 8.54
CA MET A 265 10.09 -9.21 7.70
C MET A 265 11.04 -10.35 7.32
N ASN A 266 12.32 -10.08 7.07
CA ASN A 266 13.31 -11.06 6.57
C ASN A 266 14.25 -11.60 7.67
N GLU A 267 13.87 -11.48 8.95
CA GLU A 267 14.66 -11.99 10.09
C GLU A 267 16.08 -11.40 10.13
N ARG A 268 16.20 -10.11 9.87
CA ARG A 268 17.47 -9.33 9.86
C ARG A 268 18.48 -9.74 8.79
N ARG A 269 18.01 -10.27 7.65
CA ARG A 269 18.84 -10.71 6.53
C ARG A 269 18.89 -9.70 5.38
N LEU A 270 18.94 -8.40 5.67
CA LEU A 270 18.95 -7.37 4.65
C LEU A 270 20.17 -7.43 3.72
N MET A 271 21.33 -7.86 4.25
CA MET A 271 22.53 -8.07 3.43
C MET A 271 22.32 -9.16 2.36
N GLN A 272 21.70 -10.29 2.73
CA GLN A 272 21.36 -11.36 1.78
C GLN A 272 20.36 -10.86 0.73
N MET A 273 19.43 -10.00 1.13
CA MET A 273 18.48 -9.42 0.19
C MET A 273 19.19 -8.59 -0.90
N TYR A 274 20.21 -7.81 -0.56
CA TYR A 274 21.04 -7.09 -1.55
C TYR A 274 21.94 -8.04 -2.36
N ASN A 275 22.49 -9.09 -1.75
CA ASN A 275 23.38 -10.02 -2.44
C ASN A 275 22.64 -10.89 -3.47
N PHE A 276 21.40 -11.30 -3.13
CA PHE A 276 20.63 -12.24 -3.95
C PHE A 276 19.63 -11.57 -4.90
N ASN A 277 19.42 -10.26 -4.78
CA ASN A 277 18.50 -9.51 -5.62
C ASN A 277 19.13 -8.19 -6.06
N GLU A 278 18.56 -7.57 -7.09
CA GLU A 278 18.85 -6.19 -7.44
C GLU A 278 17.84 -5.30 -6.74
N LEU A 279 18.21 -4.74 -5.56
CA LEU A 279 17.34 -3.88 -4.78
C LEU A 279 17.74 -2.41 -4.96
N LYS A 280 16.83 -1.60 -5.51
CA LYS A 280 17.02 -0.16 -5.72
C LYS A 280 16.00 0.66 -4.95
N PHE A 281 16.42 1.85 -4.50
CA PHE A 281 15.57 2.85 -3.89
C PHE A 281 15.57 4.12 -4.74
N PHE A 282 14.39 4.64 -5.03
CA PHE A 282 14.19 5.92 -5.71
C PHE A 282 13.39 6.85 -4.78
N TYR A 283 13.83 8.10 -4.68
CA TYR A 283 13.22 9.09 -3.79
C TYR A 283 12.45 10.12 -4.61
N THR A 284 11.15 10.30 -4.31
CA THR A 284 10.32 11.21 -5.10
C THR A 284 10.73 12.68 -4.92
N GLU A 285 11.35 13.04 -3.79
CA GLU A 285 11.91 14.38 -3.57
C GLU A 285 13.12 14.69 -4.46
N ASP A 286 13.85 13.69 -4.96
CA ASP A 286 14.98 13.89 -5.88
C ASP A 286 14.52 14.19 -7.33
N GLY A 287 13.23 14.03 -7.62
CA GLY A 287 12.68 14.22 -8.96
C GLY A 287 13.13 13.13 -9.95
N ILE A 288 13.08 13.48 -11.24
CA ILE A 288 13.45 12.57 -12.33
C ILE A 288 14.97 12.61 -12.55
N THR A 289 15.68 11.71 -11.87
CA THR A 289 17.14 11.55 -11.98
C THR A 289 17.53 10.75 -13.23
N ASP A 290 18.79 10.83 -13.65
CA ASP A 290 19.30 10.03 -14.77
C ASP A 290 19.31 8.53 -14.39
N GLU A 291 19.60 8.18 -13.13
CA GLU A 291 19.52 6.80 -12.65
C GLU A 291 18.10 6.23 -12.79
N LEU A 292 17.06 7.02 -12.48
CA LEU A 292 15.67 6.62 -12.67
C LEU A 292 15.32 6.42 -14.15
N LYS A 293 15.78 7.32 -15.03
CA LYS A 293 15.57 7.19 -16.48
C LYS A 293 16.22 5.91 -17.02
N ASP A 294 17.48 5.67 -16.66
CA ASP A 294 18.23 4.49 -17.07
C ASP A 294 17.53 3.21 -16.58
N TYR A 295 17.10 3.19 -15.30
CA TYR A 295 16.36 2.06 -14.75
C TYR A 295 15.07 1.77 -15.53
N LEU A 296 14.25 2.80 -15.82
CA LEU A 296 12.97 2.62 -16.52
C LEU A 296 13.17 2.24 -18.00
N ASN A 297 14.18 2.79 -18.66
CA ASN A 297 14.55 2.38 -20.03
C ASN A 297 14.97 0.91 -20.07
N ASP A 298 15.72 0.44 -19.07
CA ASP A 298 16.21 -0.93 -18.99
C ASP A 298 15.09 -1.97 -18.74
N ILE A 299 13.97 -1.55 -18.12
CA ILE A 299 12.82 -2.44 -17.90
C ILE A 299 12.35 -3.09 -19.21
N TRP A 300 12.33 -2.34 -20.32
CA TRP A 300 11.78 -2.79 -21.59
C TRP A 300 12.83 -3.28 -22.62
N HIS A 301 14.10 -2.96 -22.43
CA HIS A 301 15.14 -3.20 -23.44
C HIS A 301 16.05 -4.42 -23.19
N ASN A 302 15.91 -5.12 -22.05
CA ASN A 302 16.77 -6.26 -21.70
C ASN A 302 16.34 -7.61 -22.30
N ASP A 303 15.45 -7.66 -23.30
CA ASP A 303 15.05 -8.92 -23.98
C ASP A 303 16.06 -9.43 -25.03
N THR A 304 17.29 -8.89 -25.07
CA THR A 304 18.31 -9.23 -26.07
C THR A 304 19.62 -9.80 -25.50
N LYS A 305 19.52 -10.67 -24.50
CA LYS A 305 20.70 -11.50 -24.13
C LYS A 305 20.35 -12.96 -24.00
#